data_d7c108b27bdddd3cf726784a56a9b019
#
_entry.id   d7c108b27bdddd3cf726784a56a9b019
#
_cell.length_a   1.000
_cell.length_b   1.000
_cell.length_c   1.000
_cell.angle_alpha   90.00
_cell.angle_beta   90.00
_cell.angle_gamma   90.00
#
_symmetry.space_group_name_H-M   'P 1'
#
loop_
_entity.id
_entity.type
_entity.pdbx_description
1 polymer ?
#
loop_
_entity_poly.entity_id
_entity_poly.type
_entity_poly.pdbx_seq_one_letter_code
_entity_poly.pdbx_strand_id
1 'polypeptide(L)'
;MSRRVSTLAGLTAASLALGTMAAQAYTGQELANRARIGIAQARVIALKAHPGKITDQELEREGGGSGLRYSFDIKRGSVTQEVGVDARTGTVLENKKEGPNPD
;
A
#
# COMPACT_ATOMS: atom_id res chain seq x y z
N MET A 1 -5.54 23.44 -36.49
CA MET A 1 -4.24 22.80 -36.56
C MET A 1 -3.48 22.89 -35.28
N SER A 2 -3.39 24.04 -34.68
CA SER A 2 -2.60 24.22 -33.48
C SER A 2 -3.15 23.47 -32.31
N ARG A 3 -4.39 23.13 -32.28
CA ARG A 3 -5.01 22.47 -31.17
C ARG A 3 -4.41 21.11 -30.85
N ARG A 4 -3.81 20.49 -31.81
CA ARG A 4 -3.20 19.16 -31.59
C ARG A 4 -2.05 19.20 -30.60
N VAL A 5 -1.35 20.31 -30.60
CA VAL A 5 -0.16 20.43 -29.75
C VAL A 5 -0.48 20.41 -28.30
N SER A 6 -1.53 21.13 -27.88
CA SER A 6 -1.88 21.17 -26.47
C SER A 6 -2.30 19.82 -25.94
N THR A 7 -2.91 19.00 -26.76
CA THR A 7 -3.35 17.68 -26.32
C THR A 7 -2.17 16.81 -25.92
N LEU A 8 -1.09 16.87 -26.68
CA LEU A 8 0.07 16.06 -26.39
C LEU A 8 0.73 16.43 -25.07
N ALA A 9 0.75 17.71 -24.76
CA ALA A 9 1.38 18.15 -23.51
C ALA A 9 0.66 17.57 -22.30
N GLY A 10 -0.66 17.50 -22.35
CA GLY A 10 -1.42 16.97 -21.23
C GLY A 10 -1.12 15.51 -20.96
N LEU A 11 -0.99 14.73 -22.01
CA LEU A 11 -0.71 13.30 -21.87
C LEU A 11 0.64 13.06 -21.22
N THR A 12 1.63 13.83 -21.57
CA THR A 12 2.97 13.68 -21.04
C THR A 12 2.98 13.88 -19.53
N ALA A 13 2.29 14.90 -19.06
CA ALA A 13 2.25 15.18 -17.63
C ALA A 13 1.64 14.03 -16.84
N ALA A 14 0.59 13.44 -17.34
CA ALA A 14 -0.07 12.32 -16.65
C ALA A 14 0.88 11.12 -16.53
N SER A 15 1.64 10.83 -17.55
CA SER A 15 2.56 9.70 -17.53
C SER A 15 3.62 9.86 -16.46
N LEU A 16 4.17 11.05 -16.30
CA LEU A 16 5.19 11.30 -15.30
C LEU A 16 4.68 11.09 -13.88
N ALA A 17 3.45 11.53 -13.62
CA ALA A 17 2.88 11.37 -12.29
C ALA A 17 2.76 9.90 -11.91
N LEU A 18 2.32 9.06 -12.84
CA LEU A 18 2.18 7.64 -12.58
C LEU A 18 3.53 6.98 -12.30
N GLY A 19 4.55 7.35 -13.07
CA GLY A 19 5.88 6.79 -12.88
C GLY A 19 6.43 7.08 -11.49
N THR A 20 6.18 8.27 -10.97
CA THR A 20 6.68 8.65 -9.64
C THR A 20 6.07 7.77 -8.55
N MET A 21 4.79 7.44 -8.65
CA MET A 21 4.12 6.67 -7.63
C MET A 21 4.58 5.22 -7.57
N ALA A 22 5.16 4.71 -8.63
CA ALA A 22 5.56 3.31 -8.68
C ALA A 22 6.88 3.02 -7.97
N ALA A 23 7.57 4.02 -7.48
CA ALA A 23 8.94 3.88 -7.01
C ALA A 23 9.09 3.53 -5.53
N GLN A 24 8.01 3.35 -4.79
CA GLN A 24 8.11 3.11 -3.35
C GLN A 24 8.53 1.69 -3.03
N ALA A 25 9.60 1.56 -2.24
CA ALA A 25 10.10 0.26 -1.83
C ALA A 25 9.41 -0.22 -0.56
N TYR A 26 9.40 -1.52 -0.36
CA TYR A 26 8.87 -2.13 0.84
C TYR A 26 9.57 -3.46 1.08
N THR A 27 9.54 -3.93 2.31
CA THR A 27 10.16 -5.20 2.69
C THR A 27 9.32 -6.35 2.13
N GLY A 28 9.99 -7.36 1.60
CA GLY A 28 9.30 -8.54 1.08
C GLY A 28 8.93 -8.44 -0.38
N GLN A 29 9.50 -7.50 -1.13
CA GLN A 29 9.20 -7.35 -2.55
C GLN A 29 9.41 -8.62 -3.36
N GLU A 30 10.28 -9.50 -2.90
CA GLU A 30 10.52 -10.76 -3.60
C GLU A 30 9.31 -11.67 -3.60
N LEU A 31 8.33 -11.41 -2.73
CA LEU A 31 7.09 -12.18 -2.68
C LEU A 31 5.99 -11.58 -3.57
N ALA A 32 6.26 -10.46 -4.22
CA ALA A 32 5.22 -9.72 -4.94
C ALA A 32 4.56 -10.53 -6.05
N ASN A 33 5.30 -11.45 -6.67
CA ASN A 33 4.75 -12.27 -7.75
C ASN A 33 3.72 -13.29 -7.25
N ARG A 34 3.61 -13.48 -5.94
CA ARG A 34 2.62 -14.39 -5.36
C ARG A 34 1.36 -13.66 -4.92
N ALA A 35 1.40 -12.35 -4.92
CA ALA A 35 0.24 -11.53 -4.57
C ALA A 35 -0.69 -11.37 -5.77
N ARG A 36 -1.97 -11.13 -5.50
CA ARG A 36 -2.94 -10.82 -6.56
C ARG A 36 -3.27 -9.35 -6.59
N ILE A 37 -3.11 -8.65 -5.47
CA ILE A 37 -3.25 -7.20 -5.45
C ILE A 37 -1.88 -6.59 -5.21
N GLY A 38 -1.64 -5.42 -5.78
CA GLY A 38 -0.38 -4.73 -5.58
C GLY A 38 -0.38 -3.92 -4.30
N ILE A 39 0.82 -3.46 -3.91
CA ILE A 39 0.95 -2.70 -2.67
C ILE A 39 0.16 -1.39 -2.72
N ALA A 40 0.04 -0.77 -3.89
CA ALA A 40 -0.72 0.48 -3.99
C ALA A 40 -2.19 0.27 -3.64
N GLN A 41 -2.78 -0.81 -4.12
CA GLN A 41 -4.16 -1.14 -3.80
C GLN A 41 -4.30 -1.49 -2.32
N ALA A 42 -3.35 -2.25 -1.79
CA ALA A 42 -3.37 -2.63 -0.38
C ALA A 42 -3.28 -1.40 0.52
N ARG A 43 -2.48 -0.40 0.14
CA ARG A 43 -2.39 0.86 0.89
C ARG A 43 -3.73 1.58 0.96
N VAL A 44 -4.45 1.61 -0.15
CA VAL A 44 -5.77 2.24 -0.18
C VAL A 44 -6.72 1.53 0.78
N ILE A 45 -6.71 0.20 0.75
CA ILE A 45 -7.55 -0.60 1.64
C ILE A 45 -7.20 -0.33 3.10
N ALA A 46 -5.90 -0.34 3.41
CA ALA A 46 -5.45 -0.12 4.78
C ALA A 46 -5.84 1.27 5.29
N LEU A 47 -5.66 2.30 4.46
CA LEU A 47 -5.98 3.66 4.87
C LEU A 47 -7.48 3.90 4.99
N LYS A 48 -8.30 3.13 4.30
CA LYS A 48 -9.74 3.18 4.51
C LYS A 48 -10.10 2.54 5.85
N ALA A 49 -9.44 1.45 6.20
CA ALA A 49 -9.69 0.79 7.47
C ALA A 49 -9.21 1.63 8.64
N HIS A 50 -8.09 2.32 8.47
CA HIS A 50 -7.54 3.17 9.53
C HIS A 50 -6.77 4.33 8.89
N PRO A 51 -7.36 5.52 8.83
CA PRO A 51 -6.69 6.68 8.24
C PRO A 51 -5.49 7.14 9.08
N GLY A 52 -4.47 7.64 8.40
CA GLY A 52 -3.27 8.14 9.05
C GLY A 52 -2.10 8.15 8.09
N LYS A 53 -0.90 8.16 8.64
CA LYS A 53 0.34 8.16 7.86
C LYS A 53 0.97 6.78 7.93
N ILE A 54 1.20 6.17 6.78
CA ILE A 54 1.90 4.89 6.72
C ILE A 54 3.37 5.15 6.99
N THR A 55 3.90 4.54 8.05
CA THR A 55 5.29 4.70 8.45
C THR A 55 6.12 3.46 8.14
N ASP A 56 5.49 2.32 7.90
CA ASP A 56 6.18 1.10 7.54
C ASP A 56 5.24 0.23 6.71
N GLN A 57 5.83 -0.55 5.79
CA GLN A 57 5.03 -1.42 4.93
C GLN A 57 5.86 -2.62 4.52
N GLU A 58 5.24 -3.80 4.55
CA GLU A 58 5.92 -5.02 4.18
C GLU A 58 4.93 -6.04 3.62
N LEU A 59 5.46 -6.96 2.84
CA LEU A 59 4.73 -8.12 2.33
C LEU A 59 5.35 -9.35 2.96
N GLU A 60 4.55 -10.19 3.58
CA GLU A 60 5.07 -11.29 4.37
C GLU A 60 4.15 -12.51 4.32
N ARG A 61 4.73 -13.66 4.59
CA ARG A 61 3.97 -14.89 4.81
C ARG A 61 3.57 -14.93 6.26
N GLU A 62 2.28 -15.09 6.48
CA GLU A 62 1.78 -15.15 7.85
C GLU A 62 0.46 -15.92 7.85
N GLY A 63 0.22 -16.70 8.90
CA GLY A 63 -1.01 -17.47 9.02
C GLY A 63 -2.22 -16.57 9.04
N GLY A 64 -3.34 -17.09 8.52
CA GLY A 64 -4.58 -16.35 8.38
C GLY A 64 -4.82 -15.94 6.93
N GLY A 65 -6.08 -15.91 6.52
CA GLY A 65 -6.45 -15.59 5.16
C GLY A 65 -5.77 -16.51 4.17
N SER A 66 -5.20 -15.95 3.12
CA SER A 66 -4.51 -16.73 2.10
C SER A 66 -3.10 -17.15 2.49
N GLY A 67 -2.60 -16.67 3.62
CA GLY A 67 -1.24 -16.93 4.05
C GLY A 67 -0.22 -15.92 3.55
N LEU A 68 -0.65 -14.90 2.85
CA LEU A 68 0.21 -13.84 2.35
C LEU A 68 -0.49 -12.52 2.62
N ARG A 69 0.22 -11.59 3.28
CA ARG A 69 -0.41 -10.31 3.66
C ARG A 69 0.55 -9.14 3.53
N TYR A 70 -0.02 -8.00 3.22
CA TYR A 70 0.66 -6.72 3.37
C TYR A 70 0.39 -6.22 4.78
N SER A 71 1.44 -5.82 5.49
CA SER A 71 1.32 -5.25 6.84
C SER A 71 1.77 -3.81 6.80
N PHE A 72 0.96 -2.95 7.40
CA PHE A 72 1.22 -1.50 7.43
C PHE A 72 1.19 -1.02 8.87
N ASP A 73 2.19 -0.21 9.23
CA ASP A 73 2.10 0.59 10.44
C ASP A 73 1.56 1.94 10.04
N ILE A 74 0.46 2.35 10.66
CA ILE A 74 -0.20 3.61 10.33
C ILE A 74 -0.23 4.47 11.58
N LYS A 75 0.41 5.62 11.52
CA LYS A 75 0.50 6.52 12.66
C LYS A 75 -0.52 7.63 12.56
N ARG A 76 -1.18 7.88 13.67
CA ARG A 76 -2.15 8.95 13.79
C ARG A 76 -1.95 9.60 15.15
N GLY A 77 -1.39 10.80 15.17
CA GLY A 77 -0.95 11.41 16.42
C GLY A 77 0.18 10.60 17.01
N SER A 78 0.08 10.20 18.27
CA SER A 78 1.09 9.40 18.94
C SER A 78 0.79 7.90 18.90
N VAL A 79 -0.28 7.51 18.23
CA VAL A 79 -0.72 6.11 18.21
C VAL A 79 -0.33 5.48 16.87
N THR A 80 0.23 4.27 16.95
CA THR A 80 0.51 3.47 15.77
C THR A 80 -0.46 2.30 15.74
N GLN A 81 -1.09 2.12 14.58
CA GLN A 81 -2.03 1.04 14.34
C GLN A 81 -1.41 0.08 13.34
N GLU A 82 -1.52 -1.21 13.58
CA GLU A 82 -1.06 -2.21 12.63
C GLU A 82 -2.24 -2.72 11.84
N VAL A 83 -2.17 -2.62 10.51
CA VAL A 83 -3.24 -3.06 9.62
C VAL A 83 -2.68 -4.09 8.66
N GLY A 84 -3.28 -5.27 8.65
CA GLY A 84 -2.90 -6.34 7.75
C GLY A 84 -3.96 -6.54 6.68
N VAL A 85 -3.53 -6.61 5.42
CA VAL A 85 -4.41 -6.77 4.27
C VAL A 85 -3.99 -8.02 3.52
N ASP A 86 -4.93 -8.94 3.30
CA ASP A 86 -4.65 -10.15 2.55
C ASP A 86 -4.18 -9.79 1.15
N ALA A 87 -3.00 -10.29 0.77
CA ALA A 87 -2.38 -9.90 -0.49
C ALA A 87 -3.05 -10.54 -1.70
N ARG A 88 -3.98 -11.45 -1.51
CA ARG A 88 -4.69 -12.11 -2.59
C ARG A 88 -6.14 -11.71 -2.69
N THR A 89 -6.79 -11.45 -1.56
CA THR A 89 -8.21 -11.14 -1.53
C THR A 89 -8.51 -9.69 -1.22
N GLY A 90 -7.58 -8.97 -0.61
CA GLY A 90 -7.82 -7.60 -0.17
C GLY A 90 -8.57 -7.50 1.15
N THR A 91 -8.83 -8.62 1.80
CA THR A 91 -9.54 -8.62 3.08
C THR A 91 -8.65 -8.04 4.18
N VAL A 92 -9.22 -7.20 5.04
CA VAL A 92 -8.49 -6.71 6.21
C VAL A 92 -8.46 -7.83 7.23
N LEU A 93 -7.28 -8.33 7.52
CA LEU A 93 -7.07 -9.46 8.43
C LEU A 93 -6.70 -9.00 9.84
N GLU A 94 -6.14 -7.82 9.95
CA GLU A 94 -5.70 -7.29 11.22
C GLU A 94 -5.88 -5.78 11.22
N ASN A 95 -6.35 -5.23 12.34
CA ASN A 95 -6.51 -3.78 12.48
C ASN A 95 -6.51 -3.50 13.98
N LYS A 96 -5.32 -3.32 14.53
CA LYS A 96 -5.22 -3.17 15.97
C LYS A 96 -4.12 -2.21 16.34
N LYS A 97 -4.31 -1.56 17.47
CA LYS A 97 -3.35 -0.64 18.04
C LYS A 97 -2.13 -1.41 18.54
N GLU A 98 -0.94 -0.92 18.22
CA GLU A 98 0.28 -1.47 18.77
C GLU A 98 0.39 -1.18 20.25
N GLY A 99 0.89 -2.16 20.99
CA GLY A 99 1.10 -1.98 22.40
C GLY A 99 2.34 -1.13 22.69
N PRO A 100 2.60 -0.85 23.96
CA PRO A 100 3.77 -0.03 24.32
C PRO A 100 5.09 -0.71 24.01
N ASN A 101 5.09 -2.03 23.83
CA ASN A 101 6.31 -2.76 23.46
C ASN A 101 6.03 -3.54 22.19
N PRO A 102 5.94 -2.84 21.05
CA PRO A 102 5.73 -3.52 19.77
C PRO A 102 7.03 -4.20 19.38
N ASP A 103 6.97 -5.40 18.88
CA ASP A 103 8.17 -6.05 18.38
C ASP A 103 7.90 -6.89 17.18
#